data_008f167d25e18c2027c337441dd668ee
#
_entry.id   008f167d25e18c2027c337441dd668ee
#
_cell.length_a   1.000
_cell.length_b   1.000
_cell.length_c   1.000
_cell.angle_alpha   90.00
_cell.angle_beta   90.00
_cell.angle_gamma   90.00
#
_symmetry.space_group_name_H-M   'P 1'
#
loop_
_entity.id
_entity.type
_entity.pdbx_description
1 polymer ?
#
loop_
_entity_poly.entity_id
_entity_poly.type
_entity_poly.pdbx_seq_one_letter_code
_entity_poly.pdbx_strand_id
1 'polypeptide(L)'
;MAVLRDRHIVLWLDFLIPVAILVIGTWLIRNYFWDLKLSGLFYLGNNNWWGMHNALCTFMYRYGTIPALVLSIAALGFFIVIFFAYNFYKWRRICLFLILVVLLGPGLLVNGVLKEYWGRPRPRNIIPFGGKYVYEKPLEIDLSSPGSSFPSGHSAMGFYFFTLYFLVRGKRKKWTALAFIIALLYGFFMGFVRIAQGGHFLSDILWSGGIVYLSSLCYYLLKINSTLELTSSQ
;
A
#
# COMPACT_ATOMS: atom_id res chain seq x y z
N MET A 1 -33.38 5.09 -11.74
CA MET A 1 -33.17 5.36 -10.31
C MET A 1 -32.53 4.18 -9.54
N ALA A 2 -33.00 2.95 -9.66
CA ALA A 2 -32.42 1.79 -8.96
C ALA A 2 -30.92 1.56 -9.28
N VAL A 3 -30.54 1.57 -10.54
CA VAL A 3 -29.13 1.35 -10.99
C VAL A 3 -28.16 2.41 -10.45
N LEU A 4 -28.58 3.66 -10.29
CA LEU A 4 -27.77 4.72 -9.71
C LEU A 4 -27.62 4.52 -8.20
N ARG A 5 -28.67 4.09 -7.51
CA ARG A 5 -28.65 3.80 -6.08
C ARG A 5 -27.70 2.64 -5.76
N ASP A 6 -27.73 1.57 -6.55
CA ASP A 6 -26.84 0.42 -6.37
C ASP A 6 -25.37 0.81 -6.59
N ARG A 7 -25.11 1.72 -7.52
CA ARG A 7 -23.77 2.24 -7.79
C ARG A 7 -23.21 3.05 -6.61
N HIS A 8 -24.02 3.91 -6.01
CA HIS A 8 -23.63 4.67 -4.81
C HIS A 8 -23.35 3.76 -3.61
N ILE A 9 -24.22 2.76 -3.38
CA ILE A 9 -24.01 1.80 -2.28
C ILE A 9 -22.69 1.05 -2.45
N VAL A 10 -22.39 0.56 -3.65
CA VAL A 10 -21.11 -0.14 -3.92
C VAL A 10 -19.91 0.77 -3.66
N LEU A 11 -19.97 2.05 -4.04
CA LEU A 11 -18.89 3.00 -3.80
C LEU A 11 -18.67 3.30 -2.30
N TRP A 12 -19.76 3.40 -1.52
CA TRP A 12 -19.65 3.55 -0.07
C TRP A 12 -19.04 2.31 0.60
N LEU A 13 -19.41 1.11 0.17
CA LEU A 13 -18.81 -0.13 0.68
C LEU A 13 -17.31 -0.22 0.37
N ASP A 14 -16.88 0.24 -0.82
CA ASP A 14 -15.47 0.28 -1.19
C ASP A 14 -14.62 1.19 -0.29
N PHE A 15 -15.21 2.20 0.29
CA PHE A 15 -14.56 3.08 1.25
C PHE A 15 -14.70 2.55 2.69
N LEU A 16 -15.91 2.21 3.10
CA LEU A 16 -16.21 1.83 4.49
C LEU A 16 -15.55 0.51 4.89
N ILE A 17 -15.52 -0.50 4.00
CA ILE A 17 -14.91 -1.80 4.33
C ILE A 17 -13.40 -1.67 4.61
N PRO A 18 -12.57 -1.05 3.74
CA PRO A 18 -11.15 -0.86 4.05
C PRO A 18 -10.92 -0.01 5.30
N VAL A 19 -11.70 1.04 5.51
CA VAL A 19 -11.60 1.86 6.73
C VAL A 19 -11.95 1.03 7.97
N ALA A 20 -13.01 0.23 7.93
CA ALA A 20 -13.37 -0.68 9.02
C ALA A 20 -12.25 -1.70 9.29
N ILE A 21 -11.65 -2.28 8.25
CA ILE A 21 -10.50 -3.19 8.37
C ILE A 21 -9.31 -2.48 9.04
N LEU A 22 -9.01 -1.24 8.65
CA LEU A 22 -7.94 -0.45 9.29
C LEU A 22 -8.23 -0.19 10.76
N VAL A 23 -9.44 0.26 11.09
CA VAL A 23 -9.82 0.58 12.49
C VAL A 23 -9.84 -0.67 13.35
N ILE A 24 -10.57 -1.71 12.93
CA ILE A 24 -10.70 -2.97 13.68
C ILE A 24 -9.35 -3.67 13.76
N GLY A 25 -8.63 -3.77 12.66
CA GLY A 25 -7.30 -4.37 12.61
C GLY A 25 -6.30 -3.67 13.52
N THR A 26 -6.29 -2.33 13.51
CA THR A 26 -5.43 -1.54 14.41
C THR A 26 -5.81 -1.76 15.87
N TRP A 27 -7.11 -1.78 16.18
CA TRP A 27 -7.60 -2.06 17.53
C TRP A 27 -7.18 -3.44 18.03
N LEU A 28 -7.32 -4.48 17.19
CA LEU A 28 -6.89 -5.84 17.50
C LEU A 28 -5.37 -5.92 17.72
N ILE A 29 -4.59 -5.37 16.77
CA ILE A 29 -3.12 -5.39 16.85
C ILE A 29 -2.63 -4.70 18.12
N ARG A 30 -3.22 -3.53 18.46
CA ARG A 30 -2.87 -2.73 19.62
C ARG A 30 -3.19 -3.45 20.94
N ASN A 31 -4.38 -4.02 21.08
CA ASN A 31 -4.83 -4.65 22.33
C ASN A 31 -4.23 -6.03 22.58
N TYR A 32 -4.00 -6.81 21.53
CA TYR A 32 -3.42 -8.15 21.63
C TYR A 32 -1.91 -8.22 21.39
N PHE A 33 -1.25 -7.06 21.18
CA PHE A 33 0.20 -6.96 20.93
C PHE A 33 0.68 -7.81 19.76
N TRP A 34 -0.14 -7.91 18.70
CA TRP A 34 0.21 -8.74 17.53
C TRP A 34 1.46 -8.27 16.80
N ASP A 35 1.78 -6.98 16.85
CA ASP A 35 3.03 -6.43 16.32
C ASP A 35 4.26 -7.10 16.97
N LEU A 36 4.27 -7.19 18.31
CA LEU A 36 5.37 -7.81 19.05
C LEU A 36 5.36 -9.33 18.90
N LYS A 37 4.19 -9.97 19.02
CA LYS A 37 4.05 -11.42 18.90
C LYS A 37 4.50 -11.92 17.55
N LEU A 38 4.04 -11.30 16.46
CA LEU A 38 4.40 -11.72 15.11
C LEU A 38 5.89 -11.44 14.81
N SER A 39 6.41 -10.29 15.20
CA SER A 39 7.83 -9.97 15.04
C SER A 39 8.70 -10.95 15.83
N GLY A 40 8.27 -11.32 17.05
CA GLY A 40 8.98 -12.28 17.91
C GLY A 40 9.16 -13.67 17.31
N LEU A 41 8.27 -14.11 16.41
CA LEU A 41 8.41 -15.40 15.72
C LEU A 41 9.65 -15.48 14.81
N PHE A 42 10.17 -14.33 14.38
CA PHE A 42 11.31 -14.24 13.46
C PHE A 42 12.59 -13.74 14.13
N TYR A 43 12.52 -13.39 15.41
CA TYR A 43 13.68 -12.95 16.19
C TYR A 43 14.46 -14.14 16.75
N LEU A 44 15.74 -14.22 16.40
CA LEU A 44 16.62 -15.35 16.78
C LEU A 44 17.54 -15.03 17.99
N GLY A 45 17.35 -13.87 18.62
CA GLY A 45 18.25 -13.37 19.68
C GLY A 45 19.43 -12.57 19.14
N ASN A 46 20.10 -11.81 20.04
CA ASN A 46 21.31 -11.04 19.72
C ASN A 46 21.18 -10.12 18.49
N ASN A 47 20.06 -9.46 18.38
CA ASN A 47 19.70 -8.59 17.23
C ASN A 47 19.71 -9.32 15.87
N ASN A 48 19.52 -10.62 15.88
CA ASN A 48 19.53 -11.48 14.70
C ASN A 48 18.09 -11.85 14.28
N TRP A 49 17.82 -11.91 12.98
CA TRP A 49 16.48 -12.08 12.40
C TRP A 49 16.50 -13.13 11.29
N TRP A 50 15.56 -14.08 11.34
CA TRP A 50 15.45 -15.17 10.37
C TRP A 50 15.47 -14.66 8.91
N GLY A 51 14.71 -13.61 8.60
CA GLY A 51 14.60 -13.07 7.24
C GLY A 51 15.88 -12.41 6.71
N MET A 52 16.86 -12.07 7.55
CA MET A 52 18.15 -11.53 7.10
C MET A 52 19.04 -12.61 6.50
N HIS A 53 18.88 -13.87 6.94
CA HIS A 53 19.64 -15.03 6.47
C HIS A 53 18.90 -15.85 5.40
N ASN A 54 17.63 -15.53 5.16
CA ASN A 54 16.84 -16.20 4.14
C ASN A 54 17.07 -15.57 2.76
N ALA A 55 17.53 -16.38 1.79
CA ALA A 55 17.85 -15.92 0.45
C ALA A 55 16.64 -15.30 -0.28
N LEU A 56 15.43 -15.89 -0.11
CA LEU A 56 14.20 -15.35 -0.71
C LEU A 56 13.83 -14.01 -0.10
N CYS A 57 13.92 -13.85 1.22
CA CYS A 57 13.66 -12.56 1.87
C CYS A 57 14.65 -11.50 1.42
N THR A 58 15.92 -11.84 1.30
CA THR A 58 16.97 -10.94 0.81
C THR A 58 16.76 -10.54 -0.65
N PHE A 59 16.40 -11.50 -1.51
CA PHE A 59 16.05 -11.26 -2.89
C PHE A 59 14.82 -10.33 -3.01
N MET A 60 13.74 -10.63 -2.30
CA MET A 60 12.52 -9.82 -2.32
C MET A 60 12.73 -8.42 -1.73
N TYR A 61 13.53 -8.29 -0.69
CA TYR A 61 13.92 -6.99 -0.16
C TYR A 61 14.64 -6.14 -1.21
N ARG A 62 15.56 -6.73 -1.97
CA ARG A 62 16.36 -6.02 -2.97
C ARG A 62 15.61 -5.73 -4.26
N TYR A 63 14.81 -6.68 -4.72
CA TYR A 63 14.22 -6.65 -6.07
C TYR A 63 12.69 -6.60 -6.10
N GLY A 64 12.01 -6.88 -4.99
CA GLY A 64 10.55 -6.99 -4.95
C GLY A 64 9.79 -5.67 -5.23
N THR A 65 10.44 -4.52 -5.20
CA THR A 65 9.82 -3.25 -5.62
C THR A 65 9.95 -2.99 -7.12
N ILE A 66 10.85 -3.70 -7.81
CA ILE A 66 11.14 -3.49 -9.24
C ILE A 66 9.90 -3.62 -10.14
N PRO A 67 9.04 -4.64 -10.00
CA PRO A 67 7.85 -4.76 -10.86
C PRO A 67 6.94 -3.54 -10.81
N ALA A 68 6.74 -2.96 -9.61
CA ALA A 68 5.94 -1.75 -9.44
C ALA A 68 6.63 -0.52 -10.03
N LEU A 69 7.96 -0.40 -9.86
CA LEU A 69 8.75 0.68 -10.45
C LEU A 69 8.73 0.60 -11.99
N VAL A 70 8.92 -0.58 -12.55
CA VAL A 70 8.87 -0.80 -14.02
C VAL A 70 7.50 -0.41 -14.57
N LEU A 71 6.40 -0.82 -13.90
CA LEU A 71 5.05 -0.43 -14.32
C LEU A 71 4.87 1.09 -14.29
N SER A 72 5.37 1.76 -13.25
CA SER A 72 5.25 3.21 -13.07
C SER A 72 6.09 3.99 -14.10
N ILE A 73 7.33 3.54 -14.34
CA ILE A 73 8.25 4.17 -15.31
C ILE A 73 7.74 3.93 -16.75
N ALA A 74 7.25 2.72 -17.05
CA ALA A 74 6.64 2.42 -18.34
C ALA A 74 5.39 3.29 -18.59
N ALA A 75 4.54 3.49 -17.55
CA ALA A 75 3.40 4.37 -17.66
C ALA A 75 3.81 5.83 -17.90
N LEU A 76 4.87 6.31 -17.24
CA LEU A 76 5.41 7.67 -17.46
C LEU A 76 6.00 7.81 -18.87
N GLY A 77 6.83 6.88 -19.30
CA GLY A 77 7.41 6.89 -20.67
C GLY A 77 6.33 6.87 -21.74
N PHE A 78 5.33 5.99 -21.59
CA PHE A 78 4.22 5.93 -22.54
C PHE A 78 3.36 7.19 -22.50
N PHE A 79 3.15 7.80 -21.33
CA PHE A 79 2.46 9.06 -21.19
C PHE A 79 3.15 10.18 -21.98
N ILE A 80 4.49 10.24 -21.94
CA ILE A 80 5.28 11.20 -22.72
C ILE A 80 5.10 10.94 -24.24
N VAL A 81 5.17 9.68 -24.67
CA VAL A 81 4.98 9.31 -26.09
C VAL A 81 3.60 9.73 -26.61
N ILE A 82 2.55 9.64 -25.78
CA ILE A 82 1.18 10.03 -26.17
C ILE A 82 1.08 11.53 -26.54
N PHE A 83 1.94 12.40 -26.01
CA PHE A 83 1.97 13.80 -26.41
C PHE A 83 2.33 13.98 -27.89
N PHE A 84 3.15 13.09 -28.43
CA PHE A 84 3.61 13.14 -29.83
C PHE A 84 2.80 12.22 -30.76
N ALA A 85 2.04 11.28 -30.21
CA ALA A 85 1.29 10.26 -30.94
C ALA A 85 -0.19 10.28 -30.59
N TYR A 86 -0.96 11.12 -31.30
CA TYR A 86 -2.40 11.35 -31.04
C TYR A 86 -3.27 10.09 -31.04
N ASN A 87 -2.88 9.07 -31.82
CA ASN A 87 -3.61 7.80 -31.92
C ASN A 87 -3.76 7.06 -30.57
N PHE A 88 -2.91 7.36 -29.59
CA PHE A 88 -2.92 6.73 -28.28
C PHE A 88 -3.58 7.56 -27.18
N TYR A 89 -4.24 8.66 -27.51
CA TYR A 89 -4.84 9.60 -26.55
C TYR A 89 -5.75 8.94 -25.50
N LYS A 90 -6.51 7.90 -25.87
CA LYS A 90 -7.37 7.14 -24.95
C LYS A 90 -6.62 6.49 -23.77
N TRP A 91 -5.30 6.19 -23.93
CA TRP A 91 -4.47 5.59 -22.89
C TRP A 91 -3.95 6.60 -21.87
N ARG A 92 -4.03 7.89 -22.16
CA ARG A 92 -3.53 8.98 -21.30
C ARG A 92 -4.08 8.90 -19.87
N ARG A 93 -5.38 8.57 -19.74
CA ARG A 93 -6.02 8.46 -18.43
C ARG A 93 -5.51 7.28 -17.60
N ILE A 94 -5.17 6.16 -18.26
CA ILE A 94 -4.59 4.98 -17.61
C ILE A 94 -3.18 5.30 -17.10
N CYS A 95 -2.36 5.93 -17.94
CA CYS A 95 -1.02 6.34 -17.54
C CYS A 95 -1.05 7.32 -16.36
N LEU A 96 -1.88 8.36 -16.44
CA LEU A 96 -2.07 9.31 -15.33
C LEU A 96 -2.50 8.61 -14.05
N PHE A 97 -3.43 7.66 -14.11
CA PHE A 97 -3.85 6.91 -12.94
C PHE A 97 -2.68 6.16 -12.30
N LEU A 98 -1.90 5.41 -13.08
CA LEU A 98 -0.75 4.67 -12.59
C LEU A 98 0.30 5.61 -11.97
N ILE A 99 0.62 6.71 -12.64
CA ILE A 99 1.59 7.71 -12.17
C ILE A 99 1.12 8.38 -10.88
N LEU A 100 -0.12 8.88 -10.84
CA LEU A 100 -0.61 9.61 -9.69
C LEU A 100 -0.76 8.73 -8.45
N VAL A 101 -1.18 7.48 -8.61
CA VAL A 101 -1.26 6.57 -7.46
C VAL A 101 0.11 6.26 -6.88
N VAL A 102 1.15 6.00 -7.69
CA VAL A 102 2.49 5.75 -7.14
C VAL A 102 3.08 7.00 -6.50
N LEU A 103 2.83 8.18 -7.06
CA LEU A 103 3.30 9.44 -6.50
C LEU A 103 2.60 9.80 -5.19
N LEU A 104 1.29 9.69 -5.13
CA LEU A 104 0.50 10.06 -3.95
C LEU A 104 0.56 9.01 -2.85
N GLY A 105 0.31 7.74 -3.16
CA GLY A 105 0.27 6.66 -2.18
C GLY A 105 1.68 6.30 -1.66
N PRO A 106 2.44 5.45 -2.38
CA PRO A 106 3.77 5.05 -1.93
C PRO A 106 4.78 6.20 -1.83
N GLY A 107 4.75 7.17 -2.75
CA GLY A 107 5.69 8.28 -2.81
C GLY A 107 5.44 9.29 -1.69
N LEU A 108 4.41 10.10 -1.84
CA LEU A 108 4.16 11.24 -0.94
C LEU A 108 3.66 10.79 0.43
N LEU A 109 2.54 10.08 0.50
CA LEU A 109 1.91 9.76 1.79
C LEU A 109 2.77 8.80 2.61
N VAL A 110 3.23 7.68 2.03
CA VAL A 110 3.99 6.67 2.77
C VAL A 110 5.42 7.12 3.03
N ASN A 111 6.20 7.45 2.00
CA ASN A 111 7.62 7.74 2.17
C ASN A 111 7.93 9.22 2.45
N GLY A 112 7.18 10.17 1.86
CA GLY A 112 7.45 11.59 1.98
C GLY A 112 6.89 12.24 3.26
N VAL A 113 5.74 11.78 3.75
CA VAL A 113 5.08 12.40 4.90
C VAL A 113 5.11 11.48 6.12
N LEU A 114 4.38 10.38 6.08
CA LEU A 114 4.18 9.58 7.28
C LEU A 114 5.49 8.99 7.82
N LYS A 115 6.35 8.49 6.94
CA LYS A 115 7.61 7.89 7.35
C LYS A 115 8.61 8.88 7.96
N GLU A 116 8.60 10.11 7.49
CA GLU A 116 9.51 11.16 7.99
C GLU A 116 9.04 11.75 9.32
N TYR A 117 7.72 11.85 9.53
CA TYR A 117 7.15 12.58 10.67
C TYR A 117 6.51 11.69 11.73
N TRP A 118 6.49 10.35 11.58
CA TRP A 118 5.84 9.48 12.56
C TRP A 118 6.72 9.12 13.75
N GLY A 119 8.03 8.97 13.53
CA GLY A 119 9.03 8.67 14.54
C GLY A 119 9.08 7.22 15.02
N ARG A 120 8.19 6.32 14.59
CA ARG A 120 8.07 4.95 15.09
C ARG A 120 9.34 4.13 14.90
N PRO A 121 9.97 3.54 15.95
CA PRO A 121 11.13 2.67 15.82
C PRO A 121 10.77 1.33 15.13
N ARG A 122 11.76 0.74 14.47
CA ARG A 122 11.58 -0.59 13.82
C ARG A 122 11.68 -1.71 14.84
N PRO A 123 11.09 -2.91 14.57
CA PRO A 123 11.21 -4.07 15.46
C PRO A 123 12.64 -4.32 15.94
N ARG A 124 13.62 -4.32 15.04
CA ARG A 124 15.04 -4.57 15.37
C ARG A 124 15.70 -3.49 16.23
N ASN A 125 15.02 -2.35 16.43
CA ASN A 125 15.57 -1.21 17.17
C ASN A 125 14.96 -1.07 18.57
N ILE A 126 13.96 -1.90 18.93
CA ILE A 126 13.29 -1.82 20.23
C ILE A 126 13.88 -2.77 21.27
N ILE A 127 13.76 -2.40 22.54
CA ILE A 127 14.32 -3.11 23.69
C ILE A 127 13.93 -4.60 23.71
N PRO A 128 12.67 -5.02 23.45
CA PRO A 128 12.30 -6.44 23.45
C PRO A 128 13.10 -7.29 22.46
N PHE A 129 13.68 -6.69 21.42
CA PHE A 129 14.47 -7.38 20.40
C PHE A 129 15.95 -6.93 20.36
N GLY A 130 16.49 -6.53 21.51
CA GLY A 130 17.90 -6.17 21.66
C GLY A 130 18.27 -4.79 21.16
N GLY A 131 17.32 -3.93 20.85
CA GLY A 131 17.52 -2.54 20.47
C GLY A 131 17.55 -1.57 21.65
N LYS A 132 17.42 -0.27 21.35
CA LYS A 132 17.56 0.82 22.34
C LYS A 132 16.24 1.56 22.63
N TYR A 133 15.25 1.47 21.74
CA TYR A 133 14.03 2.27 21.82
C TYR A 133 12.89 1.49 22.50
N VAL A 134 11.97 2.22 23.10
CA VAL A 134 10.74 1.64 23.61
C VAL A 134 9.81 1.25 22.47
N TYR A 135 8.99 0.23 22.66
CA TYR A 135 7.95 -0.12 21.69
C TYR A 135 6.84 0.90 21.69
N GLU A 136 6.54 1.46 20.56
CA GLU A 136 5.38 2.31 20.32
C GLU A 136 4.23 1.52 19.70
N LYS A 137 3.04 1.65 20.29
CA LYS A 137 1.84 0.98 19.76
C LYS A 137 1.42 1.57 18.42
N PRO A 138 0.61 0.84 17.61
CA PRO A 138 0.06 1.39 16.38
C PRO A 138 -0.61 2.75 16.60
N LEU A 139 -0.31 3.69 15.70
CA LEU A 139 -0.81 5.08 15.67
C LEU A 139 -0.33 5.97 16.86
N GLU A 140 0.63 5.56 17.65
CA GLU A 140 1.38 6.46 18.52
C GLU A 140 2.42 7.20 17.68
N ILE A 141 2.47 8.52 17.84
CA ILE A 141 3.40 9.41 17.14
C ILE A 141 4.41 9.92 18.16
N ASP A 142 5.69 9.72 17.89
CA ASP A 142 6.78 10.31 18.67
C ASP A 142 7.73 11.09 17.76
N LEU A 143 7.51 12.39 17.66
CA LEU A 143 8.33 13.28 16.83
C LEU A 143 9.78 13.41 17.33
N SER A 144 10.06 13.00 18.56
CA SER A 144 11.42 13.01 19.13
C SER A 144 12.22 11.76 18.79
N SER A 145 11.56 10.67 18.37
CA SER A 145 12.19 9.42 17.99
C SER A 145 12.69 9.47 16.54
N PRO A 146 13.94 9.01 16.27
CA PRO A 146 14.47 8.94 14.90
C PRO A 146 13.94 7.74 14.11
N GLY A 147 12.87 7.12 14.55
CA GLY A 147 12.28 5.94 13.94
C GLY A 147 11.62 6.23 12.58
N SER A 148 11.70 5.27 11.67
CA SER A 148 11.08 5.36 10.33
C SER A 148 10.42 4.04 9.92
N SER A 149 9.74 3.39 10.90
CA SER A 149 9.04 2.12 10.64
C SER A 149 7.71 2.33 9.94
N PHE A 150 6.92 3.30 10.38
CA PHE A 150 5.54 3.48 9.93
C PHE A 150 5.42 4.52 8.80
N PRO A 151 4.71 4.19 7.72
CA PRO A 151 4.31 2.88 7.24
C PRO A 151 5.43 2.17 6.43
N SER A 152 5.17 0.92 5.96
CA SER A 152 6.14 0.15 5.18
C SER A 152 6.17 0.56 3.70
N GLY A 153 7.25 1.19 3.25
CA GLY A 153 7.42 1.58 1.84
C GLY A 153 7.50 0.38 0.87
N HIS A 154 8.18 -0.71 1.25
CA HIS A 154 8.25 -1.92 0.42
C HIS A 154 6.87 -2.57 0.24
N SER A 155 6.11 -2.67 1.33
CA SER A 155 4.74 -3.20 1.27
C SER A 155 3.81 -2.29 0.46
N ALA A 156 3.95 -0.97 0.59
CA ALA A 156 3.20 0.01 -0.20
C ALA A 156 3.45 -0.18 -1.70
N MET A 157 4.71 -0.40 -2.12
CA MET A 157 5.04 -0.72 -3.50
C MET A 157 4.43 -2.07 -3.95
N GLY A 158 4.35 -3.05 -3.05
CA GLY A 158 3.64 -4.30 -3.32
C GLY A 158 2.13 -4.09 -3.51
N PHE A 159 1.50 -3.32 -2.65
CA PHE A 159 0.08 -2.97 -2.74
C PHE A 159 -0.25 -2.01 -3.90
N TYR A 160 0.73 -1.39 -4.53
CA TYR A 160 0.54 -0.56 -5.72
C TYR A 160 -0.22 -1.32 -6.83
N PHE A 161 -0.13 -2.64 -6.88
CA PHE A 161 -0.92 -3.46 -7.81
C PHE A 161 -2.43 -3.40 -7.61
N PHE A 162 -2.95 -2.75 -6.56
CA PHE A 162 -4.37 -2.37 -6.50
C PHE A 162 -4.79 -1.48 -7.68
N THR A 163 -3.86 -0.77 -8.29
CA THR A 163 -4.13 -0.02 -9.53
C THR A 163 -4.67 -0.92 -10.63
N LEU A 164 -4.14 -2.15 -10.78
CA LEU A 164 -4.63 -3.11 -11.77
C LEU A 164 -6.06 -3.55 -11.47
N TYR A 165 -6.39 -3.77 -10.19
CA TYR A 165 -7.77 -4.07 -9.78
C TYR A 165 -8.73 -2.96 -10.23
N PHE A 166 -8.40 -1.68 -9.95
CA PHE A 166 -9.26 -0.56 -10.34
C PHE A 166 -9.35 -0.37 -11.86
N LEU A 167 -8.30 -0.69 -12.61
CA LEU A 167 -8.30 -0.62 -14.07
C LEU A 167 -9.17 -1.69 -14.74
N VAL A 168 -9.29 -2.88 -14.13
CA VAL A 168 -10.12 -3.98 -14.67
C VAL A 168 -11.50 -4.06 -14.01
N ARG A 169 -11.75 -3.26 -12.98
CA ARG A 169 -13.02 -3.21 -12.27
C ARG A 169 -14.16 -2.82 -13.21
N GLY A 170 -15.29 -3.52 -13.09
CA GLY A 170 -16.45 -3.34 -13.96
C GLY A 170 -16.36 -4.03 -15.34
N LYS A 171 -15.23 -4.70 -15.64
CA LYS A 171 -15.09 -5.54 -16.83
C LYS A 171 -15.58 -6.97 -16.52
N ARG A 172 -14.69 -7.98 -16.57
CA ARG A 172 -15.04 -9.37 -16.25
C ARG A 172 -14.76 -9.65 -14.77
N LYS A 173 -15.75 -10.12 -14.00
CA LYS A 173 -15.65 -10.43 -12.56
C LYS A 173 -14.40 -11.27 -12.21
N LYS A 174 -14.08 -12.25 -13.05
CA LYS A 174 -12.91 -13.13 -12.90
C LYS A 174 -11.58 -12.39 -12.86
N TRP A 175 -11.37 -11.45 -13.80
CA TRP A 175 -10.15 -10.65 -13.86
C TRP A 175 -10.06 -9.62 -12.75
N THR A 176 -11.20 -9.06 -12.36
CA THR A 176 -11.29 -8.12 -11.21
C THR A 176 -10.88 -8.82 -9.91
N ALA A 177 -11.44 -10.02 -9.65
CA ALA A 177 -11.08 -10.80 -8.47
C ALA A 177 -9.60 -11.22 -8.49
N LEU A 178 -9.09 -11.69 -9.63
CA LEU A 178 -7.69 -12.10 -9.78
C LEU A 178 -6.73 -10.92 -9.51
N ALA A 179 -6.99 -9.76 -10.10
CA ALA A 179 -6.14 -8.57 -9.88
C ALA A 179 -6.14 -8.13 -8.41
N PHE A 180 -7.29 -8.20 -7.73
CA PHE A 180 -7.41 -7.90 -6.31
C PHE A 180 -6.59 -8.87 -5.45
N ILE A 181 -6.73 -10.17 -5.71
CA ILE A 181 -6.01 -11.22 -4.98
C ILE A 181 -4.49 -11.08 -5.20
N ILE A 182 -4.03 -10.85 -6.44
CA ILE A 182 -2.62 -10.62 -6.73
C ILE A 182 -2.08 -9.42 -5.96
N ALA A 183 -2.81 -8.30 -5.95
CA ALA A 183 -2.41 -7.10 -5.22
C ALA A 183 -2.28 -7.36 -3.71
N LEU A 184 -3.26 -8.07 -3.12
CA LEU A 184 -3.23 -8.45 -1.72
C LEU A 184 -2.05 -9.37 -1.41
N LEU A 185 -1.92 -10.47 -2.15
CA LEU A 185 -0.88 -11.46 -1.90
C LEU A 185 0.51 -10.86 -2.06
N TYR A 186 0.73 -10.05 -3.09
CA TYR A 186 2.04 -9.44 -3.33
C TYR A 186 2.38 -8.39 -2.26
N GLY A 187 1.44 -7.52 -1.91
CA GLY A 187 1.62 -6.51 -0.86
C GLY A 187 1.88 -7.13 0.52
N PHE A 188 1.11 -8.16 0.90
CA PHE A 188 1.33 -8.89 2.15
C PHE A 188 2.60 -9.71 2.13
N PHE A 189 2.99 -10.33 1.01
CA PHE A 189 4.24 -11.05 0.89
C PHE A 189 5.45 -10.11 1.07
N MET A 190 5.42 -8.94 0.43
CA MET A 190 6.43 -7.90 0.67
C MET A 190 6.45 -7.48 2.15
N GLY A 191 5.29 -7.33 2.77
CA GLY A 191 5.15 -7.04 4.19
C GLY A 191 5.74 -8.14 5.08
N PHE A 192 5.41 -9.39 4.79
CA PHE A 192 5.96 -10.56 5.50
C PHE A 192 7.49 -10.57 5.49
N VAL A 193 8.10 -10.36 4.32
CA VAL A 193 9.56 -10.25 4.19
C VAL A 193 10.13 -9.18 5.14
N ARG A 194 9.44 -8.03 5.23
CA ARG A 194 9.89 -6.94 6.11
C ARG A 194 9.71 -7.23 7.60
N ILE A 195 8.64 -7.94 7.99
CA ILE A 195 8.46 -8.41 9.37
C ILE A 195 9.56 -9.42 9.71
N ALA A 196 9.79 -10.39 8.85
CA ALA A 196 10.80 -11.43 9.04
C ALA A 196 12.24 -10.90 9.18
N GLN A 197 12.51 -9.71 8.63
CA GLN A 197 13.79 -9.00 8.75
C GLN A 197 13.84 -7.99 9.91
N GLY A 198 12.81 -7.93 10.77
CA GLY A 198 12.73 -6.93 11.84
C GLY A 198 12.66 -5.49 11.32
N GLY A 199 12.22 -5.30 10.09
CA GLY A 199 12.17 -3.99 9.43
C GLY A 199 10.89 -3.21 9.69
N HIS A 200 9.76 -3.91 9.84
CA HIS A 200 8.43 -3.33 10.01
C HIS A 200 7.54 -4.20 10.88
N PHE A 201 6.53 -3.62 11.50
CA PHE A 201 5.48 -4.31 12.23
C PHE A 201 4.30 -4.68 11.32
N LEU A 202 3.41 -5.56 11.80
CA LEU A 202 2.19 -5.95 11.11
C LEU A 202 1.28 -4.72 10.83
N SER A 203 1.15 -3.83 11.81
CA SER A 203 0.37 -2.61 11.66
C SER A 203 0.92 -1.67 10.59
N ASP A 204 2.26 -1.60 10.40
CA ASP A 204 2.89 -0.81 9.33
C ASP A 204 2.48 -1.33 7.95
N ILE A 205 2.35 -2.66 7.81
CA ILE A 205 1.91 -3.32 6.57
C ILE A 205 0.42 -3.08 6.30
N LEU A 206 -0.41 -3.24 7.34
CA LEU A 206 -1.85 -3.00 7.25
C LEU A 206 -2.14 -1.58 6.74
N TRP A 207 -1.50 -0.58 7.35
CA TRP A 207 -1.66 0.82 6.95
C TRP A 207 -1.09 1.12 5.56
N SER A 208 0.01 0.48 5.17
CA SER A 208 0.53 0.61 3.80
C SER A 208 -0.49 0.15 2.76
N GLY A 209 -1.15 -0.98 3.00
CA GLY A 209 -2.21 -1.48 2.14
C GLY A 209 -3.41 -0.54 2.07
N GLY A 210 -3.87 -0.06 3.24
CA GLY A 210 -4.99 0.86 3.34
C GLY A 210 -4.74 2.18 2.63
N ILE A 211 -3.57 2.80 2.85
CA ILE A 211 -3.20 4.08 2.22
C ILE A 211 -3.18 3.94 0.69
N VAL A 212 -2.53 2.90 0.17
CA VAL A 212 -2.42 2.70 -1.28
C VAL A 212 -3.78 2.36 -1.90
N TYR A 213 -4.59 1.53 -1.25
CA TYR A 213 -5.94 1.23 -1.70
C TYR A 213 -6.81 2.48 -1.75
N LEU A 214 -6.86 3.26 -0.65
CA LEU A 214 -7.68 4.47 -0.55
C LEU A 214 -7.22 5.55 -1.52
N SER A 215 -5.91 5.71 -1.74
CA SER A 215 -5.37 6.61 -2.77
C SER A 215 -5.82 6.19 -4.17
N SER A 216 -5.80 4.89 -4.47
CA SER A 216 -6.27 4.34 -5.74
C SER A 216 -7.78 4.54 -5.92
N LEU A 217 -8.55 4.31 -4.86
CA LEU A 217 -10.01 4.53 -4.84
C LEU A 217 -10.36 6.00 -5.05
N CYS A 218 -9.69 6.90 -4.34
CA CYS A 218 -9.92 8.34 -4.44
C CYS A 218 -9.77 8.82 -5.90
N TYR A 219 -8.67 8.48 -6.56
CA TYR A 219 -8.47 8.83 -7.96
C TYR A 219 -9.50 8.15 -8.90
N TYR A 220 -9.84 6.89 -8.63
CA TYR A 220 -10.86 6.18 -9.40
C TYR A 220 -12.23 6.88 -9.33
N LEU A 221 -12.63 7.37 -8.17
CA LEU A 221 -13.88 8.11 -7.96
C LEU A 221 -13.88 9.47 -8.66
N LEU A 222 -12.78 10.23 -8.58
CA LEU A 222 -12.63 11.50 -9.28
C LEU A 222 -12.82 11.33 -10.79
N LYS A 223 -12.30 10.24 -11.38
CA LYS A 223 -12.44 9.92 -12.79
C LYS A 223 -13.90 9.58 -13.20
N ILE A 224 -14.63 8.85 -12.35
CA ILE A 224 -16.03 8.49 -12.63
C ILE A 224 -16.89 9.77 -12.65
N ASN A 225 -16.72 10.66 -11.68
CA ASN A 225 -17.49 11.89 -11.60
C ASN A 225 -17.24 12.79 -12.83
N SER A 226 -16.01 12.94 -13.27
CA SER A 226 -15.69 13.74 -14.47
C SER A 226 -16.31 13.17 -15.76
N THR A 227 -16.53 11.87 -15.84
CA THR A 227 -17.19 11.25 -17.01
C THR A 227 -18.70 11.45 -16.98
N LEU A 228 -19.31 11.49 -15.80
CA LEU A 228 -20.75 11.75 -15.63
C LEU A 228 -21.14 13.21 -15.93
N GLU A 229 -20.29 14.16 -15.55
CA GLU A 229 -20.51 15.60 -15.87
C GLU A 229 -20.47 15.87 -17.37
N LEU A 230 -19.57 15.20 -18.12
CA LEU A 230 -19.48 15.34 -19.57
C LEU A 230 -20.69 14.73 -20.33
N THR A 231 -21.34 13.72 -19.74
CA THR A 231 -22.55 13.10 -20.34
C THR A 231 -23.84 13.83 -19.97
N SER A 232 -23.85 14.66 -18.94
CA SER A 232 -25.00 15.49 -18.54
C SER A 232 -25.03 16.83 -19.25
N SER A 233 -23.96 17.23 -19.94
CA SER A 233 -23.84 18.48 -20.70
C SER A 233 -24.08 18.32 -22.21
N GLN A 234 -24.47 17.13 -22.67
CA GLN A 234 -24.93 16.82 -24.03
C GLN A 234 -26.43 16.47 -24.00
#